data_c66a22d6503d10eb6b1bf9cb4300f70f
#
_entry.id   c66a22d6503d10eb6b1bf9cb4300f70f
#
_cell.length_a   1.000
_cell.length_b   1.000
_cell.length_c   1.000
_cell.angle_alpha   90.00
_cell.angle_beta   90.00
_cell.angle_gamma   90.00
#
_symmetry.space_group_name_H-M   'P 1'
#
loop_
_entity.id
_entity.type
_entity.pdbx_description
1 polymer ?
#
loop_
_entity_poly.entity_id
_entity_poly.type
_entity_poly.pdbx_seq_one_letter_code
_entity_poly.pdbx_strand_id
1 'polypeptide(L)'
;MEMSMAASHAIGKNLSDAIFGASAAAKAATAKFGAEKVTNATIGAIIDEQEKLACIPTMEKVFRSLPMTDVIDYAPIAGLPDYLNAVQGLTFADQKPDGYVAAVATAGGTG
;
A
#
# COMPACT_ATOMS: atom_id res chain seq x y z
N MET A 1 -17.58 -35.89 -15.08
CA MET A 1 -16.54 -35.82 -14.02
C MET A 1 -15.92 -34.42 -14.19
N GLU A 2 -16.30 -33.46 -13.34
CA GLU A 2 -15.70 -32.15 -13.39
C GLU A 2 -14.24 -32.25 -12.91
N MET A 3 -13.30 -31.92 -13.79
CA MET A 3 -11.88 -31.88 -13.43
C MET A 3 -11.64 -30.64 -12.62
N SER A 4 -11.49 -30.76 -11.31
CA SER A 4 -11.04 -29.69 -10.46
C SER A 4 -9.54 -29.43 -10.68
N MET A 5 -9.17 -28.19 -11.02
CA MET A 5 -7.76 -27.74 -11.10
C MET A 5 -7.14 -27.47 -9.72
N ALA A 6 -7.96 -27.52 -8.67
CA ALA A 6 -7.48 -27.29 -7.31
C ALA A 6 -6.80 -28.55 -6.74
N ALA A 7 -5.68 -28.37 -6.07
CA ALA A 7 -5.04 -29.45 -5.31
C ALA A 7 -6.00 -30.00 -4.24
N SER A 8 -5.91 -31.30 -3.93
CA SER A 8 -6.85 -31.97 -3.04
C SER A 8 -7.00 -31.28 -1.66
N HIS A 9 -5.92 -30.73 -1.12
CA HIS A 9 -5.93 -29.99 0.15
C HIS A 9 -6.58 -28.61 0.09
N ALA A 10 -6.84 -28.08 -1.13
CA ALA A 10 -7.46 -26.80 -1.37
C ALA A 10 -8.95 -26.87 -1.73
N ILE A 11 -9.44 -28.10 -1.99
CA ILE A 11 -10.85 -28.31 -2.33
C ILE A 11 -11.73 -27.93 -1.14
N GLY A 12 -12.74 -27.10 -1.39
CA GLY A 12 -13.69 -26.64 -0.37
C GLY A 12 -13.16 -25.52 0.57
N LYS A 13 -11.92 -25.07 0.39
CA LYS A 13 -11.41 -23.90 1.11
C LYS A 13 -11.86 -22.63 0.40
N ASN A 14 -12.69 -21.85 1.07
CA ASN A 14 -13.02 -20.48 0.68
C ASN A 14 -12.20 -19.53 1.53
N LEU A 15 -11.37 -18.72 0.89
CA LEU A 15 -10.78 -17.55 1.54
C LEU A 15 -11.87 -16.48 1.66
N SER A 16 -12.50 -16.36 2.84
CA SER A 16 -13.27 -15.18 3.15
C SER A 16 -12.29 -14.13 3.68
N ASP A 17 -11.86 -13.21 2.82
CA ASP A 17 -11.10 -12.05 3.28
C ASP A 17 -12.06 -11.07 3.96
N ALA A 18 -11.92 -10.95 5.27
CA ALA A 18 -12.80 -10.09 6.08
C ALA A 18 -12.69 -8.61 5.67
N ILE A 19 -11.51 -8.15 5.26
CA ILE A 19 -11.25 -6.75 4.90
C ILE A 19 -11.91 -6.43 3.55
N PHE A 20 -11.63 -7.23 2.52
CA PHE A 20 -12.24 -7.02 1.21
C PHE A 20 -13.75 -7.31 1.21
N GLY A 21 -14.21 -8.25 2.02
CA GLY A 21 -15.64 -8.48 2.26
C GLY A 21 -16.33 -7.25 2.87
N ALA A 22 -15.75 -6.66 3.90
CA ALA A 22 -16.26 -5.44 4.51
C ALA A 22 -16.24 -4.26 3.52
N SER A 23 -15.19 -4.12 2.72
CA SER A 23 -15.10 -3.08 1.68
C SER A 23 -16.18 -3.24 0.61
N ALA A 24 -16.42 -4.46 0.15
CA ALA A 24 -17.50 -4.75 -0.81
C ALA A 24 -18.88 -4.44 -0.22
N ALA A 25 -19.13 -4.78 1.04
CA ALA A 25 -20.37 -4.48 1.74
C ALA A 25 -20.58 -2.96 1.91
N ALA A 26 -19.52 -2.22 2.26
CA ALA A 26 -19.57 -0.75 2.35
C ALA A 26 -19.90 -0.11 1.01
N LYS A 27 -19.26 -0.54 -0.08
CA LYS A 27 -19.57 -0.06 -1.45
C LYS A 27 -21.03 -0.35 -1.85
N ALA A 28 -21.53 -1.54 -1.54
CA ALA A 28 -22.92 -1.89 -1.81
C ALA A 28 -23.90 -1.04 -0.97
N ALA A 29 -23.56 -0.76 0.29
CA ALA A 29 -24.34 0.12 1.15
C ALA A 29 -24.35 1.56 0.60
N THR A 30 -23.21 2.09 0.17
CA THR A 30 -23.11 3.41 -0.46
C THR A 30 -23.97 3.50 -1.72
N ALA A 31 -23.92 2.48 -2.58
CA ALA A 31 -24.76 2.44 -3.78
C ALA A 31 -26.26 2.39 -3.46
N LYS A 32 -26.64 1.76 -2.35
CA LYS A 32 -28.04 1.62 -1.94
C LYS A 32 -28.60 2.82 -1.19
N PHE A 33 -27.78 3.44 -0.33
CA PHE A 33 -28.27 4.45 0.62
C PHE A 33 -27.75 5.87 0.35
N GLY A 34 -26.77 6.01 -0.55
CA GLY A 34 -26.11 7.28 -0.85
C GLY A 34 -24.83 7.49 -0.02
N ALA A 35 -23.86 8.20 -0.59
CA ALA A 35 -22.56 8.47 0.04
C ALA A 35 -22.72 9.30 1.34
N GLU A 36 -23.71 10.18 1.39
CA GLU A 36 -23.98 11.03 2.56
C GLU A 36 -24.45 10.23 3.81
N LYS A 37 -24.85 8.97 3.63
CA LYS A 37 -25.34 8.10 4.72
C LYS A 37 -24.37 6.98 5.09
N VAL A 38 -23.29 6.84 4.35
CA VAL A 38 -22.34 5.73 4.53
C VAL A 38 -20.92 6.25 4.64
N THR A 39 -20.29 6.09 5.79
CA THR A 39 -18.87 6.34 5.96
C THR A 39 -18.10 5.02 5.76
N ASN A 40 -17.30 4.94 4.70
CA ASN A 40 -16.48 3.77 4.42
C ASN A 40 -15.06 3.94 4.98
N ALA A 41 -14.76 3.29 6.10
CA ALA A 41 -13.46 3.27 6.75
C ALA A 41 -12.85 1.85 6.76
N THR A 42 -13.15 1.03 5.76
CA THR A 42 -12.74 -0.38 5.71
C THR A 42 -11.32 -0.59 5.21
N ILE A 43 -10.75 0.38 4.50
CA ILE A 43 -9.39 0.34 3.97
C ILE A 43 -8.65 1.58 4.44
N GLY A 44 -7.39 1.42 4.90
CA GLY A 44 -6.52 2.50 5.34
C GLY A 44 -6.10 3.39 4.17
N ALA A 45 -6.96 4.34 3.78
CA ALA A 45 -6.70 5.32 2.75
C ALA A 45 -7.12 6.70 3.24
N ILE A 46 -6.32 7.72 2.98
CA ILE A 46 -6.68 9.10 3.26
C ILE A 46 -7.50 9.61 2.08
N ILE A 47 -8.72 10.06 2.36
CA ILE A 47 -9.67 10.58 1.38
C ILE A 47 -9.91 12.05 1.69
N ASP A 48 -9.89 12.90 0.67
CA ASP A 48 -10.17 14.34 0.80
C ASP A 48 -11.68 14.62 0.92
N GLU A 49 -12.03 15.88 1.08
CA GLU A 49 -13.42 16.33 1.20
C GLU A 49 -14.26 16.11 -0.07
N GLN A 50 -13.62 15.80 -1.20
CA GLN A 50 -14.25 15.47 -2.47
C GLN A 50 -14.33 13.95 -2.71
N GLU A 51 -14.14 13.14 -1.68
CA GLU A 51 -14.14 11.66 -1.74
C GLU A 51 -13.07 11.06 -2.67
N LYS A 52 -11.97 11.79 -2.91
CA LYS A 52 -10.84 11.32 -3.70
C LYS A 52 -9.68 10.94 -2.81
N LEU A 53 -8.85 10.00 -3.28
CA LEU A 53 -7.60 9.68 -2.60
C LEU A 53 -6.73 10.93 -2.49
N ALA A 54 -6.39 11.30 -1.26
CA ALA A 54 -5.49 12.40 -1.00
C ALA A 54 -4.06 12.00 -1.38
N CYS A 55 -3.42 12.84 -2.18
CA CYS A 55 -2.01 12.73 -2.50
C CYS A 55 -1.25 13.89 -1.86
N ILE A 56 -0.09 13.60 -1.28
CA ILE A 56 0.80 14.64 -0.77
C ILE A 56 1.35 15.42 -1.98
N PRO A 57 1.06 16.73 -2.15
CA PRO A 57 1.41 17.46 -3.38
C PRO A 57 2.91 17.48 -3.66
N THR A 58 3.74 17.56 -2.62
CA THR A 58 5.20 17.52 -2.75
C THR A 58 5.66 16.16 -3.31
N MET A 59 5.08 15.05 -2.84
CA MET A 59 5.41 13.71 -3.34
C MET A 59 5.00 13.54 -4.79
N GLU A 60 3.80 13.99 -5.15
CA GLU A 60 3.33 13.95 -6.53
C GLU A 60 4.26 14.75 -7.46
N LYS A 61 4.64 15.96 -7.06
CA LYS A 61 5.55 16.81 -7.83
C LYS A 61 6.91 16.13 -8.05
N VAL A 62 7.50 15.57 -7.01
CA VAL A 62 8.79 14.86 -7.11
C VAL A 62 8.63 13.64 -8.00
N PHE A 63 7.62 12.80 -7.78
CA PHE A 63 7.40 11.59 -8.59
C PHE A 63 7.25 11.91 -10.09
N ARG A 64 6.49 12.97 -10.44
CA ARG A 64 6.32 13.40 -11.84
C ARG A 64 7.58 14.01 -12.45
N SER A 65 8.55 14.44 -11.65
CA SER A 65 9.82 14.99 -12.12
C SER A 65 10.91 13.95 -12.30
N LEU A 66 10.70 12.70 -11.88
CA LEU A 66 11.68 11.65 -12.06
C LEU A 66 11.91 11.33 -13.54
N PRO A 67 13.16 11.24 -14.00
CA PRO A 67 13.46 10.72 -15.32
C PRO A 67 12.94 9.28 -15.45
N MET A 68 12.40 8.93 -16.61
CA MET A 68 11.92 7.56 -16.83
C MET A 68 13.02 6.53 -16.67
N THR A 69 14.27 6.87 -16.99
CA THR A 69 15.44 6.02 -16.78
C THR A 69 15.61 5.58 -15.33
N ASP A 70 15.32 6.47 -14.37
CA ASP A 70 15.45 6.16 -12.95
C ASP A 70 14.32 5.25 -12.43
N VAL A 71 13.20 5.23 -13.15
CA VAL A 71 12.01 4.43 -12.78
C VAL A 71 12.08 3.01 -13.34
N ILE A 72 12.70 2.81 -14.52
CA ILE A 72 12.72 1.52 -15.21
C ILE A 72 13.98 0.69 -14.96
N ASP A 73 14.95 1.24 -14.24
CA ASP A 73 16.20 0.54 -13.94
C ASP A 73 16.02 -0.48 -12.79
N TYR A 74 16.93 -1.43 -12.72
CA TYR A 74 16.96 -2.38 -11.62
C TYR A 74 17.39 -1.71 -10.32
N ALA A 75 16.56 -1.81 -9.31
CA ALA A 75 16.95 -1.38 -7.97
C ALA A 75 18.00 -2.34 -7.37
N PRO A 76 18.99 -1.83 -6.62
CA PRO A 76 19.87 -2.68 -5.82
C PRO A 76 19.05 -3.55 -4.85
N ILE A 77 19.56 -4.75 -4.52
CA ILE A 77 18.84 -5.73 -3.67
C ILE A 77 18.37 -5.12 -2.34
N ALA A 78 19.20 -4.31 -1.72
CA ALA A 78 18.85 -3.64 -0.46
C ALA A 78 18.07 -2.34 -0.65
N GLY A 79 17.98 -1.82 -1.86
CA GLY A 79 17.42 -0.51 -2.20
C GLY A 79 18.47 0.53 -2.54
N LEU A 80 18.04 1.67 -3.02
CA LEU A 80 18.91 2.80 -3.38
C LEU A 80 19.55 3.39 -2.12
N PRO A 81 20.88 3.58 -2.06
CA PRO A 81 21.58 4.09 -0.88
C PRO A 81 21.01 5.43 -0.37
N ASP A 82 20.71 6.36 -1.27
CA ASP A 82 20.18 7.67 -0.91
C ASP A 82 18.79 7.54 -0.25
N TYR A 83 17.93 6.65 -0.77
CA TYR A 83 16.65 6.34 -0.15
C TYR A 83 16.82 5.75 1.25
N LEU A 84 17.71 4.77 1.42
CA LEU A 84 17.95 4.12 2.71
C LEU A 84 18.49 5.11 3.76
N ASN A 85 19.39 6.02 3.36
CA ASN A 85 19.91 7.07 4.21
C ASN A 85 18.81 8.09 4.58
N ALA A 86 18.00 8.52 3.61
CA ALA A 86 16.90 9.45 3.84
C ALA A 86 15.85 8.88 4.81
N VAL A 87 15.50 7.59 4.67
CA VAL A 87 14.56 6.92 5.56
C VAL A 87 15.10 6.83 6.99
N GLN A 88 16.39 6.51 7.16
CA GLN A 88 17.01 6.52 8.48
C GLN A 88 16.99 7.93 9.11
N GLY A 89 17.36 8.97 8.34
CA GLY A 89 17.31 10.36 8.80
C GLY A 89 15.91 10.78 9.21
N LEU A 90 14.90 10.44 8.41
CA LEU A 90 13.49 10.73 8.71
C LEU A 90 13.00 9.99 9.97
N THR A 91 13.39 8.72 10.12
CA THR A 91 12.93 7.88 11.23
C THR A 91 13.51 8.34 12.57
N PHE A 92 14.77 8.71 12.59
CA PHE A 92 15.49 9.05 13.82
C PHE A 92 15.62 10.54 14.09
N ALA A 93 15.27 11.41 13.11
CA ALA A 93 15.28 12.87 13.27
C ALA A 93 16.59 13.37 13.94
N ASP A 94 17.75 13.00 13.41
CA ASP A 94 19.10 13.33 13.92
C ASP A 94 19.47 12.69 15.29
N GLN A 95 18.59 11.88 15.87
CA GLN A 95 18.83 11.13 17.11
C GLN A 95 19.10 9.66 16.82
N LYS A 96 19.98 9.40 15.86
CA LYS A 96 20.33 8.01 15.51
C LYS A 96 20.84 7.26 16.75
N PRO A 97 20.28 6.09 17.08
CA PRO A 97 20.68 5.33 18.25
C PRO A 97 22.15 4.87 18.12
N ASP A 98 22.85 4.79 19.25
CA ASP A 98 24.15 4.15 19.33
C ASP A 98 24.00 2.66 19.02
N GLY A 99 24.75 2.17 18.03
CA GLY A 99 24.74 0.78 17.64
C GLY A 99 24.46 0.56 16.16
N TYR A 100 24.25 -0.71 15.79
CA TYR A 100 24.03 -1.11 14.42
C TYR A 100 22.59 -0.80 13.98
N VAL A 101 22.49 0.02 12.94
CA VAL A 101 21.21 0.34 12.26
C VAL A 101 21.35 0.04 10.79
N ALA A 102 20.46 -0.79 10.26
CA ALA A 102 20.38 -1.09 8.83
C ALA A 102 18.96 -0.78 8.31
N ALA A 103 18.88 -0.45 7.04
CA ALA A 103 17.63 -0.28 6.31
C ALA A 103 17.66 -1.11 5.04
N VAL A 104 16.51 -1.64 4.65
CA VAL A 104 16.29 -2.31 3.37
C VAL A 104 15.00 -1.78 2.76
N ALA A 105 14.97 -1.66 1.44
CA ALA A 105 13.76 -1.34 0.73
C ALA A 105 12.94 -2.61 0.47
N THR A 106 11.64 -2.52 0.62
CA THR A 106 10.71 -3.62 0.33
C THR A 106 9.65 -3.16 -0.66
N ALA A 107 9.00 -4.11 -1.33
CA ALA A 107 7.90 -3.81 -2.24
C ALA A 107 6.64 -3.46 -1.44
N GLY A 108 6.22 -2.20 -1.49
CA GLY A 108 5.06 -1.70 -0.73
C GLY A 108 5.32 -1.67 0.78
N GLY A 109 4.28 -1.40 1.55
CA GLY A 109 4.36 -1.27 3.01
C GLY A 109 4.38 -2.60 3.79
N THR A 110 4.10 -3.72 3.12
CA THR A 110 3.98 -5.04 3.76
C THR A 110 5.19 -5.94 3.47
N GLY A 111 6.06 -5.53 2.57
CA GLY A 111 7.22 -6.33 2.16
C GLY A 111 8.26 -6.58 3.24
#